data_fcbd132ae6df92ef04ba2744520d4d1f
#
_entry.id   fcbd132ae6df92ef04ba2744520d4d1f
#
_cell.length_a   1.000
_cell.length_b   1.000
_cell.length_c   1.000
_cell.angle_alpha   90.00
_cell.angle_beta   90.00
_cell.angle_gamma   90.00
#
_symmetry.space_group_name_H-M   'P 1'
#
loop_
_entity.id
_entity.type
_entity.pdbx_description
1 polymer ?
#
loop_
_entity_poly.entity_id
_entity_poly.type
_entity_poly.pdbx_seq_one_letter_code
_entity_poly.pdbx_strand_id
1 'polypeptide(L)'
;MSTAELSFWRRLFAFAGPAYLVSVGYMDPGNWATDLEGGARFGYQLLWVLVLSNLMAILLQTLSARLGIVTQRDLAQACRETYPRPVAYSLWFLCEIAIAACDLAEVLGAAIALNLLFHIPLLYGVVLTAADTLLLLWFTGLGIRVIESFVLALIAVIAGCFFIEIWWAGWPVVKDFLPGLVPHITSRNLYVAIGILGATVMPHNLYLHSALVQTRRIGKTEAEKKIACRFNLIDSAIALNGALFVNAGILLLAVAVFFKRGIVVTEIQQANQLLSPLLGTSMASVLFAVALLCSGQSSTLTGTMAGQIVMEGFLNFRMRPWLRRLVTRTIAIIPAAFTVYLAGEHGTYQLLILSQVILNLQLPFAVIPLIQFTNSRERMGTFANRGWVRVLAWSAAAVILSLDIWLVRLTIGDWLKASGSSRLWLELGLAPILMLLSLLLAWIVFQPVLPQWIRRFGSSPIELPQSVAIDLPSPIYEKILVPLDHTSKDREAIAHATAMAKQHHAKLYLLHVEEGVTSQMYGSLASTAEVEAGSRYLREIAAQIEKQQIDVEMVVRHARRPKDAIVAYAEELKPDLVVMGAHGHKGLKDMVFGTTINAVRHKLKMPLLVVRGN
;
A
#
# COMPACT_ATOMS: atom_id res chain seq x y z
N MET A 1 -14.77 -23.85 2.00
CA MET A 1 -15.96 -23.52 2.78
C MET A 1 -16.34 -22.09 2.49
N SER A 2 -17.59 -21.81 2.09
CA SER A 2 -18.04 -20.45 1.91
C SER A 2 -18.10 -19.78 3.29
N THR A 3 -17.71 -18.51 3.39
CA THR A 3 -17.76 -17.75 4.64
C THR A 3 -19.19 -17.59 5.17
N ALA A 4 -20.21 -17.90 4.37
CA ALA A 4 -21.64 -17.81 4.73
C ALA A 4 -22.09 -18.80 5.80
N GLU A 5 -21.37 -19.93 5.99
CA GLU A 5 -21.74 -21.00 6.95
C GLU A 5 -21.00 -20.92 8.30
N LEU A 6 -20.08 -19.97 8.45
CA LEU A 6 -19.30 -19.82 9.68
C LEU A 6 -20.07 -19.05 10.77
N SER A 7 -19.83 -19.35 12.04
CA SER A 7 -20.31 -18.56 13.17
C SER A 7 -19.76 -17.13 13.14
N PHE A 8 -20.42 -16.16 13.81
CA PHE A 8 -20.01 -14.75 13.85
C PHE A 8 -18.52 -14.57 14.17
N TRP A 9 -18.00 -15.20 15.21
CA TRP A 9 -16.60 -15.10 15.63
C TRP A 9 -15.63 -15.69 14.60
N ARG A 10 -15.96 -16.85 14.02
CA ARG A 10 -15.14 -17.46 12.96
C ARG A 10 -15.12 -16.62 11.70
N ARG A 11 -16.23 -15.94 11.35
CA ARG A 11 -16.27 -14.97 10.26
C ARG A 11 -15.40 -13.75 10.57
N LEU A 12 -15.52 -13.18 11.77
CA LEU A 12 -14.71 -12.05 12.19
C LEU A 12 -13.22 -12.37 12.02
N PHE A 13 -12.75 -13.49 12.55
CA PHE A 13 -11.36 -13.94 12.40
C PHE A 13 -10.97 -14.28 10.95
N ALA A 14 -11.90 -14.74 10.11
CA ALA A 14 -11.62 -15.02 8.70
C ALA A 14 -11.43 -13.74 7.88
N PHE A 15 -12.15 -12.66 8.22
CA PHE A 15 -12.03 -11.36 7.58
C PHE A 15 -10.96 -10.47 8.24
N ALA A 16 -10.63 -10.70 9.51
CA ALA A 16 -9.57 -9.97 10.21
C ALA A 16 -8.21 -10.15 9.53
N GLY A 17 -7.44 -9.09 9.53
CA GLY A 17 -6.07 -9.05 9.00
C GLY A 17 -5.79 -7.83 8.13
N PRO A 18 -6.53 -7.54 7.05
CA PRO A 18 -6.27 -6.38 6.20
C PRO A 18 -6.19 -5.07 6.97
N ALA A 19 -7.16 -4.78 7.83
CA ALA A 19 -7.18 -3.55 8.60
C ALA A 19 -6.08 -3.49 9.67
N TYR A 20 -5.70 -4.63 10.27
CA TYR A 20 -4.56 -4.68 11.21
C TYR A 20 -3.24 -4.39 10.50
N LEU A 21 -3.01 -4.93 9.30
CA LEU A 21 -1.84 -4.59 8.51
C LEU A 21 -1.80 -3.09 8.18
N VAL A 22 -2.94 -2.52 7.79
CA VAL A 22 -3.04 -1.09 7.49
C VAL A 22 -2.82 -0.24 8.74
N SER A 23 -3.35 -0.67 9.91
CA SER A 23 -3.25 0.10 11.16
C SER A 23 -1.83 0.28 11.68
N VAL A 24 -0.90 -0.59 11.26
CA VAL A 24 0.52 -0.46 11.60
C VAL A 24 1.13 0.82 11.05
N GLY A 25 0.78 1.21 9.84
CA GLY A 25 1.21 2.49 9.29
C GLY A 25 0.78 3.69 10.14
N TYR A 26 -0.30 3.57 10.90
CA TYR A 26 -0.77 4.61 11.83
C TYR A 26 0.01 4.69 13.15
N MET A 27 1.03 3.86 13.32
CA MET A 27 1.89 3.81 14.51
C MET A 27 3.37 3.88 14.14
N ASP A 28 3.70 4.41 12.95
CA ASP A 28 5.06 4.54 12.43
C ASP A 28 5.90 5.56 13.22
N PRO A 29 7.21 5.59 13.06
CA PRO A 29 8.07 6.58 13.74
C PRO A 29 7.73 8.03 13.44
N GLY A 30 7.06 8.33 12.32
CA GLY A 30 6.58 9.66 12.00
C GLY A 30 5.43 10.10 12.92
N ASN A 31 4.49 9.19 13.22
CA ASN A 31 3.47 9.42 14.24
C ASN A 31 4.10 9.70 15.61
N TRP A 32 5.15 8.95 15.98
CA TRP A 32 5.87 9.18 17.24
C TRP A 32 6.41 10.60 17.35
N ALA A 33 7.06 11.09 16.31
CA ALA A 33 7.63 12.44 16.32
C ALA A 33 6.55 13.51 16.45
N THR A 34 5.45 13.40 15.69
CA THR A 34 4.38 14.38 15.71
C THR A 34 3.57 14.36 17.00
N ASP A 35 3.29 13.16 17.56
CA ASP A 35 2.53 13.02 18.80
C ASP A 35 3.36 13.46 20.02
N LEU A 36 4.66 13.10 20.03
CA LEU A 36 5.59 13.52 21.05
C LEU A 36 5.74 15.06 21.08
N GLU A 37 5.95 15.68 19.91
CA GLU A 37 6.04 17.14 19.81
C GLU A 37 4.71 17.80 20.17
N GLY A 38 3.60 17.24 19.70
CA GLY A 38 2.26 17.70 20.01
C GLY A 38 2.02 17.74 21.51
N GLY A 39 2.33 16.64 22.20
CA GLY A 39 2.18 16.54 23.65
C GLY A 39 3.14 17.40 24.44
N ALA A 40 4.44 17.39 24.09
CA ALA A 40 5.48 18.11 24.81
C ALA A 40 5.37 19.64 24.68
N ARG A 41 4.95 20.17 23.51
CA ARG A 41 4.87 21.62 23.25
C ARG A 41 3.50 22.22 23.51
N PHE A 42 2.44 21.48 23.20
CA PHE A 42 1.07 22.01 23.22
C PHE A 42 0.17 21.33 24.26
N GLY A 43 0.70 20.40 25.04
CA GLY A 43 -0.08 19.68 26.04
C GLY A 43 -1.22 18.89 25.39
N TYR A 44 -2.41 18.99 25.97
CA TYR A 44 -3.59 18.29 25.45
C TYR A 44 -4.23 18.96 24.22
N GLN A 45 -3.75 20.16 23.79
CA GLN A 45 -4.43 20.98 22.77
C GLN A 45 -4.62 20.29 21.41
N LEU A 46 -3.82 19.27 21.08
CA LEU A 46 -3.90 18.55 19.80
C LEU A 46 -4.57 17.18 19.93
N LEU A 47 -5.11 16.81 21.09
CA LEU A 47 -5.78 15.52 21.28
C LEU A 47 -7.01 15.36 20.36
N TRP A 48 -7.76 16.45 20.12
CA TRP A 48 -8.89 16.43 19.19
C TRP A 48 -8.46 16.14 17.76
N VAL A 49 -7.25 16.53 17.35
CA VAL A 49 -6.70 16.22 16.02
C VAL A 49 -6.53 14.72 15.86
N LEU A 50 -5.93 14.03 16.86
CA LEU A 50 -5.81 12.58 16.86
C LEU A 50 -7.17 11.89 16.72
N VAL A 51 -8.15 12.29 17.53
CA VAL A 51 -9.49 11.70 17.49
C VAL A 51 -10.18 11.97 16.16
N LEU A 52 -10.14 13.20 15.66
CA LEU A 52 -10.74 13.55 14.37
C LEU A 52 -10.05 12.81 13.21
N SER A 53 -8.72 12.77 13.20
CA SER A 53 -7.93 12.05 12.19
C SER A 53 -8.28 10.57 12.17
N ASN A 54 -8.43 9.94 13.34
CA ASN A 54 -8.83 8.53 13.44
C ASN A 54 -10.26 8.30 12.89
N LEU A 55 -11.20 9.18 13.20
CA LEU A 55 -12.56 9.09 12.64
C LEU A 55 -12.55 9.23 11.11
N MET A 56 -11.76 10.17 10.59
CA MET A 56 -11.55 10.33 9.15
C MET A 56 -10.88 9.10 8.55
N ALA A 57 -9.89 8.54 9.22
CA ALA A 57 -9.21 7.32 8.81
C ALA A 57 -10.18 6.13 8.73
N ILE A 58 -11.00 5.88 9.75
CA ILE A 58 -12.02 4.82 9.75
C ILE A 58 -12.99 4.99 8.58
N LEU A 59 -13.44 6.22 8.34
CA LEU A 59 -14.33 6.53 7.22
C LEU A 59 -13.64 6.21 5.88
N LEU A 60 -12.48 6.78 5.62
CA LEU A 60 -11.77 6.65 4.34
C LEU A 60 -11.28 5.22 4.09
N GLN A 61 -10.78 4.53 5.11
CA GLN A 61 -10.37 3.12 5.00
C GLN A 61 -11.57 2.21 4.73
N THR A 62 -12.73 2.50 5.32
CA THR A 62 -13.98 1.77 5.01
C THR A 62 -14.41 1.99 3.56
N LEU A 63 -14.26 3.21 3.03
CA LEU A 63 -14.55 3.49 1.60
C LEU A 63 -13.58 2.75 0.69
N SER A 64 -12.30 2.76 1.02
CA SER A 64 -11.24 2.09 0.27
C SER A 64 -11.48 0.57 0.21
N ALA A 65 -11.70 -0.05 1.36
CA ALA A 65 -12.02 -1.47 1.43
C ALA A 65 -13.29 -1.83 0.66
N ARG A 66 -14.34 -1.01 0.78
CA ARG A 66 -15.59 -1.22 0.05
C ARG A 66 -15.39 -1.13 -1.46
N LEU A 67 -14.54 -0.20 -1.94
CA LEU A 67 -14.16 -0.13 -3.35
C LEU A 67 -13.55 -1.48 -3.79
N GLY A 68 -12.54 -1.98 -3.08
CA GLY A 68 -11.88 -3.25 -3.38
C GLY A 68 -12.82 -4.46 -3.35
N ILE A 69 -13.70 -4.55 -2.33
CA ILE A 69 -14.67 -5.64 -2.18
C ILE A 69 -15.69 -5.67 -3.32
N VAL A 70 -16.23 -4.51 -3.67
CA VAL A 70 -17.36 -4.42 -4.62
C VAL A 70 -16.89 -4.51 -6.06
N THR A 71 -15.84 -3.77 -6.42
CA THR A 71 -15.35 -3.64 -7.80
C THR A 71 -14.27 -4.65 -8.16
N GLN A 72 -13.64 -5.29 -7.16
CA GLN A 72 -12.44 -6.12 -7.30
C GLN A 72 -11.30 -5.38 -8.03
N ARG A 73 -11.27 -4.06 -7.86
CA ARG A 73 -10.21 -3.15 -8.29
C ARG A 73 -9.66 -2.43 -7.07
N ASP A 74 -8.35 -2.35 -6.96
CA ASP A 74 -7.74 -1.43 -5.99
C ASP A 74 -7.88 0.02 -6.48
N LEU A 75 -7.60 0.96 -5.58
CA LEU A 75 -7.75 2.38 -5.86
C LEU A 75 -6.81 2.85 -7.00
N ALA A 76 -5.59 2.31 -7.09
CA ALA A 76 -4.63 2.66 -8.13
C ALA A 76 -5.08 2.16 -9.51
N GLN A 77 -5.58 0.93 -9.58
CA GLN A 77 -6.19 0.36 -10.79
C GLN A 77 -7.41 1.19 -11.21
N ALA A 78 -8.28 1.55 -10.27
CA ALA A 78 -9.45 2.38 -10.54
C ALA A 78 -9.06 3.77 -11.08
N CYS A 79 -8.00 4.38 -10.56
CA CYS A 79 -7.44 5.63 -11.09
C CYS A 79 -6.90 5.46 -12.50
N ARG A 80 -6.10 4.42 -12.76
CA ARG A 80 -5.56 4.12 -14.10
C ARG A 80 -6.65 3.93 -15.15
N GLU A 81 -7.73 3.24 -14.78
CA GLU A 81 -8.86 2.96 -15.69
C GLU A 81 -9.71 4.21 -15.96
N THR A 82 -9.72 5.17 -15.05
CA THR A 82 -10.60 6.34 -15.12
C THR A 82 -9.92 7.55 -15.71
N TYR A 83 -8.66 7.79 -15.34
CA TYR A 83 -7.96 9.01 -15.71
C TYR A 83 -7.09 8.83 -16.96
N PRO A 84 -6.90 9.91 -17.75
CA PRO A 84 -5.90 9.90 -18.82
C PRO A 84 -4.50 9.55 -18.31
N ARG A 85 -3.68 8.92 -19.16
CA ARG A 85 -2.31 8.50 -18.80
C ARG A 85 -1.47 9.57 -18.09
N PRO A 86 -1.41 10.84 -18.57
CA PRO A 86 -0.62 11.86 -17.87
C PRO A 86 -1.10 12.10 -16.44
N VAL A 87 -2.42 12.15 -16.22
CA VAL A 87 -3.00 12.34 -14.88
C VAL A 87 -2.71 11.13 -13.99
N ALA A 88 -2.88 9.91 -14.51
CA ALA A 88 -2.58 8.68 -13.77
C ALA A 88 -1.09 8.61 -13.39
N TYR A 89 -0.17 8.97 -14.29
CA TYR A 89 1.28 9.03 -13.99
C TYR A 89 1.62 10.12 -12.97
N SER A 90 0.97 11.27 -13.03
CA SER A 90 1.15 12.33 -12.02
C SER A 90 0.68 11.87 -10.64
N LEU A 91 -0.47 11.20 -10.56
CA LEU A 91 -0.97 10.62 -9.30
C LEU A 91 -0.03 9.53 -8.75
N TRP A 92 0.48 8.67 -9.62
CA TRP A 92 1.50 7.70 -9.26
C TRP A 92 2.74 8.37 -8.69
N PHE A 93 3.28 9.37 -9.39
CA PHE A 93 4.50 10.07 -8.97
C PHE A 93 4.32 10.77 -7.61
N LEU A 94 3.19 11.43 -7.39
CA LEU A 94 2.88 12.05 -6.10
C LEU A 94 2.77 10.99 -4.98
N CYS A 95 2.17 9.83 -5.29
CA CYS A 95 2.08 8.74 -4.32
C CYS A 95 3.46 8.12 -4.02
N GLU A 96 4.37 8.01 -5.01
CA GLU A 96 5.74 7.55 -4.80
C GLU A 96 6.55 8.52 -3.92
N ILE A 97 6.34 9.84 -4.05
CA ILE A 97 6.94 10.84 -3.14
C ILE A 97 6.44 10.60 -1.71
N ALA A 98 5.15 10.38 -1.52
CA ALA A 98 4.60 10.09 -0.19
C ALA A 98 5.14 8.78 0.39
N ILE A 99 5.27 7.72 -0.42
CA ILE A 99 5.86 6.45 0.02
C ILE A 99 7.34 6.63 0.38
N ALA A 100 8.09 7.40 -0.40
CA ALA A 100 9.49 7.69 -0.09
C ALA A 100 9.64 8.50 1.21
N ALA A 101 8.72 9.43 1.48
CA ALA A 101 8.68 10.17 2.75
C ALA A 101 8.34 9.26 3.94
N CYS A 102 7.44 8.29 3.77
CA CYS A 102 7.15 7.28 4.77
C CYS A 102 8.37 6.37 5.03
N ASP A 103 9.00 5.85 3.96
CA ASP A 103 10.23 5.05 4.05
C ASP A 103 11.36 5.82 4.75
N LEU A 104 11.46 7.13 4.55
CA LEU A 104 12.41 7.99 5.22
C LEU A 104 12.18 8.01 6.74
N ALA A 105 10.92 8.16 7.17
CA ALA A 105 10.56 8.13 8.59
C ALA A 105 10.89 6.75 9.22
N GLU A 106 10.64 5.67 8.50
CA GLU A 106 10.97 4.30 8.93
C GLU A 106 12.48 4.09 9.10
N VAL A 107 13.28 4.56 8.12
CA VAL A 107 14.75 4.51 8.18
C VAL A 107 15.27 5.26 9.39
N LEU A 108 14.81 6.49 9.58
CA LEU A 108 15.24 7.33 10.70
C LEU A 108 14.80 6.76 12.05
N GLY A 109 13.55 6.33 12.16
CA GLY A 109 13.01 5.74 13.39
C GLY A 109 13.74 4.47 13.79
N ALA A 110 13.99 3.56 12.85
CA ALA A 110 14.76 2.36 13.11
C ALA A 110 16.23 2.68 13.49
N ALA A 111 16.87 3.64 12.81
CA ALA A 111 18.23 4.08 13.14
C ALA A 111 18.32 4.70 14.54
N ILE A 112 17.33 5.53 14.91
CA ILE A 112 17.22 6.10 16.27
C ILE A 112 17.05 4.98 17.30
N ALA A 113 16.15 4.03 17.06
CA ALA A 113 15.94 2.91 17.98
C ALA A 113 17.21 2.06 18.18
N LEU A 114 17.95 1.78 17.09
CA LEU A 114 19.25 1.09 17.15
C LEU A 114 20.30 1.89 17.92
N ASN A 115 20.32 3.22 17.76
CA ASN A 115 21.19 4.10 18.52
C ASN A 115 20.85 4.05 20.02
N LEU A 116 19.57 4.12 20.38
CA LEU A 116 19.11 4.13 21.77
C LEU A 116 19.35 2.79 22.48
N LEU A 117 19.16 1.64 21.78
CA LEU A 117 19.32 0.30 22.38
C LEU A 117 20.75 -0.18 22.40
N PHE A 118 21.51 0.06 21.34
CA PHE A 118 22.81 -0.56 21.10
C PHE A 118 23.94 0.46 20.97
N HIS A 119 23.65 1.76 21.13
CA HIS A 119 24.60 2.86 20.97
C HIS A 119 25.29 2.91 19.59
N ILE A 120 24.61 2.39 18.54
CA ILE A 120 25.10 2.43 17.17
C ILE A 120 24.97 3.88 16.68
N PRO A 121 26.04 4.52 16.16
CA PRO A 121 25.94 5.87 15.63
C PRO A 121 24.87 5.96 14.51
N LEU A 122 24.06 7.04 14.51
CA LEU A 122 22.89 7.19 13.64
C LEU A 122 23.20 6.89 12.17
N LEU A 123 24.34 7.37 11.67
CA LEU A 123 24.72 7.15 10.26
C LEU A 123 24.86 5.67 9.92
N TYR A 124 25.50 4.88 10.80
CA TYR A 124 25.60 3.43 10.64
C TYR A 124 24.25 2.74 10.83
N GLY A 125 23.42 3.24 11.75
CA GLY A 125 22.03 2.80 11.93
C GLY A 125 21.24 2.95 10.65
N VAL A 126 21.29 4.11 10.00
CA VAL A 126 20.63 4.40 8.70
C VAL A 126 21.07 3.41 7.62
N VAL A 127 22.37 3.15 7.50
CA VAL A 127 22.89 2.17 6.50
C VAL A 127 22.44 0.74 6.86
N LEU A 128 22.45 0.39 8.14
CA LEU A 128 22.06 -0.94 8.62
C LEU A 128 20.58 -1.25 8.33
N THR A 129 19.71 -0.22 8.30
CA THR A 129 18.30 -0.42 7.93
C THR A 129 18.13 -0.95 6.50
N ALA A 130 19.13 -0.83 5.61
CA ALA A 130 19.09 -1.49 4.31
C ALA A 130 18.96 -3.01 4.42
N ALA A 131 19.46 -3.61 5.52
CA ALA A 131 19.34 -5.06 5.78
C ALA A 131 17.88 -5.50 6.03
N ASP A 132 16.97 -4.59 6.40
CA ASP A 132 15.54 -4.87 6.53
C ASP A 132 14.95 -5.42 5.22
N THR A 133 15.54 -5.05 4.09
CA THR A 133 15.15 -5.58 2.78
C THR A 133 15.32 -7.10 2.70
N LEU A 134 16.39 -7.64 3.31
CA LEU A 134 16.64 -9.09 3.34
C LEU A 134 15.66 -9.81 4.27
N LEU A 135 15.37 -9.22 5.43
CA LEU A 135 14.37 -9.73 6.35
C LEU A 135 12.99 -9.82 5.69
N LEU A 136 12.60 -8.76 4.98
CA LEU A 136 11.36 -8.69 4.22
C LEU A 136 11.26 -9.78 3.14
N LEU A 137 12.34 -10.00 2.40
CA LEU A 137 12.39 -11.05 1.39
C LEU A 137 12.18 -12.44 2.00
N TRP A 138 12.72 -12.66 3.18
CA TRP A 138 12.51 -13.92 3.92
C TRP A 138 11.05 -14.08 4.34
N PHE A 139 10.42 -13.05 4.94
CA PHE A 139 9.01 -13.07 5.34
C PHE A 139 8.04 -13.25 4.17
N THR A 140 8.28 -12.63 3.02
CA THR A 140 7.41 -12.80 1.84
C THR A 140 7.38 -14.24 1.31
N GLY A 141 8.39 -15.07 1.65
CA GLY A 141 8.42 -16.50 1.36
C GLY A 141 7.55 -17.36 2.28
N LEU A 142 7.20 -16.87 3.47
CA LEU A 142 6.47 -17.64 4.51
C LEU A 142 4.93 -17.50 4.40
N GLY A 143 4.45 -16.58 3.59
CA GLY A 143 3.01 -16.33 3.37
C GLY A 143 2.41 -15.30 4.30
N ILE A 144 1.26 -14.76 3.87
CA ILE A 144 0.62 -13.58 4.50
C ILE A 144 0.23 -13.78 5.95
N ARG A 145 -0.24 -14.98 6.32
CA ARG A 145 -0.67 -15.24 7.71
C ARG A 145 0.47 -15.13 8.72
N VAL A 146 1.69 -15.47 8.30
CA VAL A 146 2.89 -15.31 9.13
C VAL A 146 3.20 -13.83 9.30
N ILE A 147 3.10 -13.05 8.21
CA ILE A 147 3.28 -11.58 8.25
C ILE A 147 2.21 -10.94 9.17
N GLU A 148 0.93 -11.29 9.00
CA GLU A 148 -0.16 -10.80 9.86
C GLU A 148 0.12 -11.10 11.35
N SER A 149 0.53 -12.33 11.67
CA SER A 149 0.84 -12.73 13.05
C SER A 149 2.06 -12.02 13.62
N PHE A 150 3.10 -11.84 12.82
CA PHE A 150 4.31 -11.11 13.22
C PHE A 150 4.00 -9.64 13.52
N VAL A 151 3.25 -9.00 12.63
CA VAL A 151 2.81 -7.61 12.79
C VAL A 151 1.94 -7.44 14.04
N LEU A 152 0.99 -8.35 14.28
CA LEU A 152 0.18 -8.32 15.50
C LEU A 152 1.02 -8.46 16.77
N ALA A 153 2.06 -9.30 16.76
CA ALA A 153 2.99 -9.42 17.88
C ALA A 153 3.75 -8.12 18.13
N LEU A 154 4.23 -7.43 17.07
CA LEU A 154 4.88 -6.13 17.21
C LEU A 154 3.92 -5.05 17.77
N ILE A 155 2.68 -5.01 17.30
CA ILE A 155 1.64 -4.10 17.84
C ILE A 155 1.41 -4.37 19.33
N ALA A 156 1.32 -5.63 19.72
CA ALA A 156 1.12 -5.99 21.12
C ALA A 156 2.31 -5.55 22.01
N VAL A 157 3.54 -5.66 21.48
CA VAL A 157 4.73 -5.14 22.17
C VAL A 157 4.67 -3.62 22.33
N ILE A 158 4.36 -2.88 21.26
CA ILE A 158 4.24 -1.41 21.29
C ILE A 158 3.18 -0.99 22.31
N ALA A 159 1.98 -1.56 22.22
CA ALA A 159 0.88 -1.25 23.13
C ALA A 159 1.23 -1.60 24.59
N GLY A 160 1.91 -2.73 24.83
CA GLY A 160 2.37 -3.13 26.15
C GLY A 160 3.40 -2.18 26.75
N CYS A 161 4.38 -1.74 25.95
CA CYS A 161 5.40 -0.77 26.38
C CYS A 161 4.73 0.54 26.82
N PHE A 162 3.87 1.13 26.00
CA PHE A 162 3.19 2.39 26.36
C PHE A 162 2.22 2.24 27.52
N PHE A 163 1.53 1.10 27.62
CA PHE A 163 0.68 0.86 28.77
C PHE A 163 1.48 0.89 30.09
N ILE A 164 2.65 0.26 30.11
CA ILE A 164 3.56 0.26 31.29
C ILE A 164 4.10 1.66 31.55
N GLU A 165 4.54 2.39 30.53
CA GLU A 165 5.07 3.75 30.69
C GLU A 165 4.04 4.73 31.21
N ILE A 166 2.79 4.67 30.72
CA ILE A 166 1.67 5.48 31.22
C ILE A 166 1.32 5.09 32.67
N TRP A 167 1.40 3.81 33.01
CA TRP A 167 1.20 3.35 34.37
C TRP A 167 2.23 3.98 35.32
N TRP A 168 3.49 4.04 34.93
CA TRP A 168 4.53 4.70 35.74
C TRP A 168 4.41 6.22 35.76
N ALA A 169 3.99 6.83 34.65
CA ALA A 169 3.75 8.28 34.56
C ALA A 169 2.55 8.76 35.37
N GLY A 170 1.65 7.84 35.73
CA GLY A 170 0.34 8.13 36.34
C GLY A 170 -0.74 8.43 35.29
N TRP A 171 -1.91 7.82 35.49
CA TRP A 171 -3.02 7.99 34.56
C TRP A 171 -3.46 9.46 34.46
N PRO A 172 -3.72 9.97 33.23
CA PRO A 172 -4.20 11.33 33.07
C PRO A 172 -5.58 11.51 33.69
N VAL A 173 -5.78 12.60 34.41
CA VAL A 173 -7.07 12.94 35.01
C VAL A 173 -8.01 13.39 33.90
N VAL A 174 -9.21 12.85 33.85
CA VAL A 174 -10.20 13.14 32.78
C VAL A 174 -10.46 14.64 32.63
N LYS A 175 -10.55 15.37 33.72
CA LYS A 175 -10.75 16.84 33.69
C LYS A 175 -9.65 17.62 32.98
N ASP A 176 -8.41 17.10 32.96
CA ASP A 176 -7.25 17.78 32.38
C ASP A 176 -7.25 17.67 30.86
N PHE A 177 -7.67 16.52 30.30
CA PHE A 177 -7.61 16.30 28.86
C PHE A 177 -8.92 16.61 28.11
N LEU A 178 -10.07 16.66 28.79
CA LEU A 178 -11.36 17.00 28.18
C LEU A 178 -11.34 18.30 27.36
N PRO A 179 -10.72 19.41 27.85
CA PRO A 179 -10.58 20.62 27.04
C PRO A 179 -9.78 20.42 25.75
N GLY A 180 -8.86 19.46 25.75
CA GLY A 180 -8.07 19.09 24.57
C GLY A 180 -8.86 18.42 23.43
N LEU A 181 -10.12 18.02 23.69
CA LEU A 181 -11.02 17.51 22.66
C LEU A 181 -11.78 18.63 21.91
N VAL A 182 -11.67 19.89 22.39
CA VAL A 182 -12.26 21.05 21.71
C VAL A 182 -11.33 21.55 20.61
N PRO A 183 -11.79 21.65 19.35
CA PRO A 183 -10.94 22.11 18.25
C PRO A 183 -10.37 23.51 18.48
N HIS A 184 -9.04 23.59 18.49
CA HIS A 184 -8.32 24.85 18.59
C HIS A 184 -7.05 24.82 17.75
N ILE A 185 -7.03 25.52 16.63
CA ILE A 185 -5.86 25.64 15.73
C ILE A 185 -5.36 27.08 15.72
N THR A 186 -4.04 27.21 15.84
CA THR A 186 -3.30 28.45 15.74
C THR A 186 -2.17 28.30 14.72
N SER A 187 -1.61 29.40 14.20
CA SER A 187 -0.45 29.33 13.32
C SER A 187 0.76 28.62 13.95
N ARG A 188 0.83 28.58 15.30
CA ARG A 188 1.94 27.93 16.02
C ARG A 188 1.82 26.40 16.06
N ASN A 189 0.60 25.86 16.21
CA ASN A 189 0.38 24.42 16.32
C ASN A 189 -0.08 23.79 14.99
N LEU A 190 -0.34 24.60 13.94
CA LEU A 190 -0.84 24.15 12.65
C LEU A 190 0.09 23.11 11.99
N TYR A 191 1.41 23.37 11.98
CA TYR A 191 2.38 22.47 11.34
C TYR A 191 2.38 21.08 11.98
N VAL A 192 2.38 21.03 13.31
CA VAL A 192 2.30 19.74 14.04
C VAL A 192 0.92 19.09 13.90
N ALA A 193 -0.16 19.88 13.92
CA ALA A 193 -1.51 19.37 13.70
C ALA A 193 -1.67 18.70 12.32
N ILE A 194 -1.09 19.32 11.27
CA ILE A 194 -1.07 18.74 9.91
C ILE A 194 -0.16 17.51 9.86
N GLY A 195 0.97 17.54 10.56
CA GLY A 195 1.83 16.37 10.73
C GLY A 195 1.09 15.19 11.35
N ILE A 196 0.36 15.41 12.46
CA ILE A 196 -0.49 14.38 13.10
C ILE A 196 -1.56 13.84 12.13
N LEU A 197 -2.22 14.73 11.39
CA LEU A 197 -3.24 14.34 10.42
C LEU A 197 -2.64 13.48 9.29
N GLY A 198 -1.51 13.91 8.71
CA GLY A 198 -0.80 13.21 7.64
C GLY A 198 -0.25 11.86 8.08
N ALA A 199 0.27 11.80 9.30
CA ALA A 199 0.73 10.57 9.94
C ALA A 199 -0.42 9.59 10.17
N THR A 200 -1.60 10.09 10.59
CA THR A 200 -2.78 9.25 10.88
C THR A 200 -3.51 8.84 9.61
N VAL A 201 -3.70 9.70 8.61
CA VAL A 201 -4.48 9.39 7.39
C VAL A 201 -3.52 9.26 6.21
N MET A 202 -2.79 8.16 6.18
CA MET A 202 -1.78 7.94 5.15
C MET A 202 -2.40 7.61 3.78
N PRO A 203 -2.06 8.35 2.71
CA PRO A 203 -2.65 8.14 1.40
C PRO A 203 -2.32 6.77 0.80
N HIS A 204 -1.08 6.30 0.92
CA HIS A 204 -0.67 4.99 0.39
C HIS A 204 -1.38 3.81 1.07
N ASN A 205 -1.81 3.97 2.32
CA ASN A 205 -2.61 2.98 3.03
C ASN A 205 -4.04 2.86 2.48
N LEU A 206 -4.58 3.89 1.81
CA LEU A 206 -5.85 3.78 1.09
C LEU A 206 -5.72 2.86 -0.12
N TYR A 207 -4.61 2.98 -0.88
CA TYR A 207 -4.32 2.06 -1.98
C TYR A 207 -4.10 0.63 -1.47
N LEU A 208 -3.31 0.48 -0.42
CA LEU A 208 -3.01 -0.81 0.20
C LEU A 208 -4.29 -1.52 0.66
N HIS A 209 -5.17 -0.86 1.40
CA HIS A 209 -6.37 -1.49 1.96
C HIS A 209 -7.32 -1.99 0.87
N SER A 210 -7.52 -1.20 -0.19
CA SER A 210 -8.37 -1.61 -1.32
C SER A 210 -7.86 -2.87 -2.04
N ALA A 211 -6.55 -3.12 -2.01
CA ALA A 211 -5.95 -4.33 -2.54
C ALA A 211 -6.00 -5.50 -1.52
N LEU A 212 -5.67 -5.23 -0.25
CA LEU A 212 -5.61 -6.27 0.78
C LEU A 212 -6.95 -6.99 1.00
N VAL A 213 -8.07 -6.28 0.93
CA VAL A 213 -9.40 -6.89 1.10
C VAL A 213 -9.72 -7.92 0.02
N GLN A 214 -9.10 -7.81 -1.15
CA GLN A 214 -9.30 -8.73 -2.27
C GLN A 214 -8.60 -10.09 -2.05
N THR A 215 -7.80 -10.21 -0.98
CA THR A 215 -7.16 -11.49 -0.59
C THR A 215 -8.11 -12.43 0.14
N ARG A 216 -9.27 -11.93 0.52
CA ARG A 216 -10.30 -12.73 1.20
C ARG A 216 -11.23 -13.37 0.18
N ARG A 217 -11.67 -14.60 0.44
CA ARG A 217 -12.69 -15.26 -0.40
C ARG A 217 -14.03 -14.58 -0.18
N ILE A 218 -14.31 -13.59 -1.01
CA ILE A 218 -15.57 -12.86 -1.02
C ILE A 218 -16.46 -13.52 -2.08
N GLY A 219 -17.66 -13.90 -1.68
CA GLY A 219 -18.62 -14.44 -2.65
C GLY A 219 -19.08 -13.37 -3.65
N LYS A 220 -19.65 -13.83 -4.76
CA LYS A 220 -20.05 -12.95 -5.88
C LYS A 220 -21.40 -12.28 -5.69
N THR A 221 -22.23 -12.80 -4.78
CA THR A 221 -23.58 -12.28 -4.53
C THR A 221 -23.55 -10.95 -3.76
N GLU A 222 -24.55 -10.12 -3.97
CA GLU A 222 -24.69 -8.85 -3.23
C GLU A 222 -24.78 -9.06 -1.71
N ALA A 223 -25.43 -10.12 -1.27
CA ALA A 223 -25.54 -10.47 0.13
C ALA A 223 -24.17 -10.78 0.75
N GLU A 224 -23.33 -11.56 0.08
CA GLU A 224 -21.97 -11.89 0.54
C GLU A 224 -21.07 -10.66 0.56
N LYS A 225 -21.11 -9.80 -0.47
CA LYS A 225 -20.39 -8.53 -0.50
C LYS A 225 -20.82 -7.61 0.65
N LYS A 226 -22.12 -7.56 0.97
CA LYS A 226 -22.65 -6.77 2.08
C LYS A 226 -22.12 -7.28 3.43
N ILE A 227 -22.05 -8.59 3.59
CA ILE A 227 -21.46 -9.22 4.79
C ILE A 227 -19.97 -8.86 4.87
N ALA A 228 -19.21 -9.00 3.79
CA ALA A 228 -17.79 -8.66 3.73
C ALA A 228 -17.53 -7.19 4.09
N CYS A 229 -18.30 -6.25 3.53
CA CYS A 229 -18.21 -4.82 3.86
C CYS A 229 -18.49 -4.54 5.35
N ARG A 230 -19.46 -5.25 5.95
CA ARG A 230 -19.79 -5.09 7.38
C ARG A 230 -18.66 -5.59 8.29
N PHE A 231 -18.12 -6.78 8.00
CA PHE A 231 -17.03 -7.32 8.80
C PHE A 231 -15.74 -6.50 8.62
N ASN A 232 -15.46 -6.00 7.42
CA ASN A 232 -14.33 -5.12 7.21
C ASN A 232 -14.48 -3.78 7.93
N LEU A 233 -15.69 -3.20 8.01
CA LEU A 233 -15.93 -2.01 8.85
C LEU A 233 -15.59 -2.27 10.33
N ILE A 234 -16.01 -3.42 10.87
CA ILE A 234 -15.71 -3.81 12.26
C ILE A 234 -14.21 -4.00 12.44
N ASP A 235 -13.55 -4.72 11.53
CA ASP A 235 -12.10 -4.94 11.53
C ASP A 235 -11.34 -3.60 11.50
N SER A 236 -11.72 -2.69 10.59
CA SER A 236 -11.13 -1.36 10.49
C SER A 236 -11.35 -0.51 11.74
N ALA A 237 -12.56 -0.52 12.30
CA ALA A 237 -12.85 0.23 13.50
C ALA A 237 -12.04 -0.28 14.71
N ILE A 238 -11.93 -1.59 14.89
CA ILE A 238 -11.13 -2.17 15.98
C ILE A 238 -9.65 -1.85 15.80
N ALA A 239 -9.09 -2.11 14.62
CA ALA A 239 -7.67 -1.94 14.35
C ALA A 239 -7.23 -0.47 14.46
N LEU A 240 -7.98 0.46 13.87
CA LEU A 240 -7.65 1.89 13.89
C LEU A 240 -7.86 2.53 15.26
N ASN A 241 -8.88 2.12 16.02
CA ASN A 241 -9.00 2.57 17.41
C ASN A 241 -7.88 2.00 18.29
N GLY A 242 -7.39 0.79 18.01
CA GLY A 242 -6.17 0.27 18.64
C GLY A 242 -4.96 1.17 18.37
N ALA A 243 -4.76 1.60 17.12
CA ALA A 243 -3.72 2.55 16.77
C ALA A 243 -3.91 3.93 17.44
N LEU A 244 -5.15 4.43 17.51
CA LEU A 244 -5.47 5.67 18.24
C LEU A 244 -5.04 5.60 19.70
N PHE A 245 -5.27 4.46 20.39
CA PHE A 245 -4.84 4.30 21.78
C PHE A 245 -3.32 4.37 21.94
N VAL A 246 -2.56 3.81 20.99
CA VAL A 246 -1.10 3.91 20.98
C VAL A 246 -0.66 5.37 20.79
N ASN A 247 -1.16 6.05 19.77
CA ASN A 247 -0.81 7.44 19.47
C ASN A 247 -1.24 8.41 20.58
N ALA A 248 -2.46 8.24 21.10
CA ALA A 248 -2.89 8.98 22.28
C ALA A 248 -2.00 8.69 23.49
N GLY A 249 -1.55 7.43 23.65
CA GLY A 249 -0.59 7.07 24.68
C GLY A 249 0.73 7.83 24.58
N ILE A 250 1.29 7.98 23.38
CA ILE A 250 2.51 8.76 23.13
C ILE A 250 2.29 10.23 23.51
N LEU A 251 1.21 10.84 23.02
CA LEU A 251 0.89 12.24 23.34
C LEU A 251 0.66 12.43 24.84
N LEU A 252 -0.11 11.56 25.49
CA LEU A 252 -0.41 11.63 26.93
C LEU A 252 0.85 11.45 27.78
N LEU A 253 1.74 10.52 27.41
CA LEU A 253 3.04 10.34 28.04
C LEU A 253 3.88 11.61 27.92
N ALA A 254 3.95 12.20 26.74
CA ALA A 254 4.67 13.46 26.51
C ALA A 254 4.11 14.61 27.38
N VAL A 255 2.79 14.70 27.52
CA VAL A 255 2.16 15.68 28.43
C VAL A 255 2.52 15.42 29.88
N ALA A 256 2.41 14.19 30.34
CA ALA A 256 2.64 13.84 31.74
C ALA A 256 4.10 14.04 32.15
N VAL A 257 5.04 13.68 31.29
CA VAL A 257 6.47 13.68 31.59
C VAL A 257 7.13 15.00 31.28
N PHE A 258 6.82 15.64 30.14
CA PHE A 258 7.53 16.83 29.66
C PHE A 258 6.72 18.11 29.84
N PHE A 259 5.52 18.22 29.28
CA PHE A 259 4.74 19.46 29.29
C PHE A 259 4.46 19.97 30.70
N LYS A 260 4.00 19.11 31.60
CA LYS A 260 3.71 19.50 33.00
C LYS A 260 4.95 19.98 33.77
N ARG A 261 6.16 19.66 33.29
CA ARG A 261 7.43 20.10 33.87
C ARG A 261 8.07 21.26 33.11
N GLY A 262 7.41 21.78 32.07
CA GLY A 262 7.92 22.87 31.23
C GLY A 262 9.14 22.47 30.37
N ILE A 263 9.33 21.19 30.11
CA ILE A 263 10.43 20.67 29.30
C ILE A 263 9.96 20.61 27.85
N VAL A 264 10.63 21.36 26.98
CA VAL A 264 10.42 21.29 25.54
C VAL A 264 11.34 20.23 24.95
N VAL A 265 10.76 19.20 24.39
CA VAL A 265 11.48 18.12 23.70
C VAL A 265 11.54 18.43 22.22
N THR A 266 12.75 18.43 21.67
CA THR A 266 13.02 18.72 20.26
C THR A 266 13.61 17.54 19.49
N GLU A 267 13.84 16.42 20.20
CA GLU A 267 14.49 15.21 19.65
C GLU A 267 13.95 13.96 20.35
N ILE A 268 13.76 12.86 19.60
CA ILE A 268 13.29 11.57 20.15
C ILE A 268 14.34 11.02 21.14
N GLN A 269 15.61 11.19 20.85
CA GLN A 269 16.71 10.77 21.73
C GLN A 269 16.67 11.50 23.08
N GLN A 270 16.44 12.81 23.05
CA GLN A 270 16.26 13.62 24.25
C GLN A 270 15.07 13.11 25.08
N ALA A 271 13.95 12.81 24.43
CA ALA A 271 12.80 12.23 25.12
C ALA A 271 13.15 10.91 25.82
N ASN A 272 13.81 10.00 25.13
CA ASN A 272 14.24 8.72 25.68
C ASN A 272 15.18 8.88 26.89
N GLN A 273 16.18 9.75 26.78
CA GLN A 273 17.14 9.99 27.87
C GLN A 273 16.48 10.56 29.13
N LEU A 274 15.45 11.39 28.95
CA LEU A 274 14.72 12.02 30.04
C LEU A 274 13.68 11.10 30.68
N LEU A 275 13.19 10.07 29.97
CA LEU A 275 12.17 9.17 30.50
C LEU A 275 12.63 8.43 31.77
N SER A 276 13.84 7.85 31.76
CA SER A 276 14.34 7.08 32.90
C SER A 276 14.45 7.91 34.19
N PRO A 277 15.09 9.10 34.21
CA PRO A 277 15.16 9.90 35.42
C PRO A 277 13.81 10.48 35.83
N LEU A 278 12.93 10.79 34.89
CA LEU A 278 11.64 11.40 35.18
C LEU A 278 10.58 10.40 35.67
N LEU A 279 10.66 9.13 35.24
CA LEU A 279 9.80 8.03 35.68
C LEU A 279 10.40 7.20 36.80
N GLY A 280 11.67 7.45 37.17
CA GLY A 280 12.34 6.77 38.28
C GLY A 280 12.73 5.32 38.01
N THR A 281 12.78 4.92 36.73
CA THR A 281 13.14 3.55 36.32
C THR A 281 13.93 3.53 35.02
N SER A 282 15.05 2.78 35.01
CA SER A 282 15.87 2.62 33.81
C SER A 282 15.18 1.84 32.69
N MET A 283 14.14 1.07 33.03
CA MET A 283 13.38 0.31 32.04
C MET A 283 12.53 1.20 31.12
N ALA A 284 12.18 2.43 31.53
CA ALA A 284 11.38 3.34 30.71
C ALA A 284 12.05 3.66 29.38
N SER A 285 13.32 4.07 29.38
CA SER A 285 14.07 4.34 28.14
C SER A 285 14.21 3.09 27.26
N VAL A 286 14.35 1.90 27.85
CA VAL A 286 14.44 0.64 27.11
C VAL A 286 13.10 0.30 26.45
N LEU A 287 11.98 0.40 27.20
CA LEU A 287 10.64 0.13 26.64
C LEU A 287 10.30 1.07 25.49
N PHE A 288 10.59 2.35 25.66
CA PHE A 288 10.42 3.36 24.60
C PHE A 288 11.21 2.98 23.33
N ALA A 289 12.51 2.64 23.48
CA ALA A 289 13.35 2.31 22.34
C ALA A 289 12.95 0.97 21.66
N VAL A 290 12.53 -0.04 22.44
CA VAL A 290 11.99 -1.30 21.91
C VAL A 290 10.69 -1.05 21.14
N ALA A 291 9.78 -0.25 21.69
CA ALA A 291 8.54 0.08 21.02
C ALA A 291 8.79 0.86 19.71
N LEU A 292 9.75 1.80 19.70
CA LEU A 292 10.16 2.54 18.49
C LEU A 292 10.75 1.61 17.42
N LEU A 293 11.58 0.63 17.82
CA LEU A 293 12.13 -0.37 16.90
C LEU A 293 11.01 -1.23 16.30
N CYS A 294 10.08 -1.71 17.13
CA CYS A 294 8.94 -2.49 16.69
C CYS A 294 8.04 -1.69 15.71
N SER A 295 7.86 -0.39 15.98
CA SER A 295 7.12 0.54 15.13
C SER A 295 7.79 0.65 13.74
N GLY A 296 9.09 0.95 13.68
CA GLY A 296 9.82 1.05 12.42
C GLY A 296 9.83 -0.26 11.62
N GLN A 297 10.01 -1.41 12.28
CA GLN A 297 10.01 -2.70 11.60
C GLN A 297 8.64 -3.10 11.07
N SER A 298 7.57 -2.83 11.81
CA SER A 298 6.22 -3.18 11.39
C SER A 298 5.73 -2.30 10.23
N SER A 299 5.99 -0.98 10.27
CA SER A 299 5.59 -0.06 9.20
C SER A 299 6.35 -0.31 7.89
N THR A 300 7.63 -0.68 7.97
CA THR A 300 8.45 -1.08 6.82
C THR A 300 7.83 -2.20 5.97
N LEU A 301 7.17 -3.17 6.62
CA LEU A 301 6.45 -4.25 5.91
C LEU A 301 5.29 -3.69 5.08
N THR A 302 4.46 -2.85 5.69
CA THR A 302 3.26 -2.30 5.04
C THR A 302 3.58 -1.26 3.98
N GLY A 303 4.57 -0.40 4.21
CA GLY A 303 5.07 0.58 3.23
C GLY A 303 5.58 -0.08 1.96
N THR A 304 6.33 -1.20 2.11
CA THR A 304 6.79 -1.99 0.96
C THR A 304 5.64 -2.58 0.15
N MET A 305 4.63 -3.14 0.83
CA MET A 305 3.45 -3.69 0.17
C MET A 305 2.65 -2.61 -0.56
N ALA A 306 2.42 -1.48 0.11
CA ALA A 306 1.70 -0.34 -0.45
C ALA A 306 2.38 0.16 -1.74
N GLY A 307 3.68 0.32 -1.69
CA GLY A 307 4.42 0.78 -2.86
C GLY A 307 4.36 -0.20 -4.03
N GLN A 308 4.41 -1.50 -3.79
CA GLN A 308 4.27 -2.49 -4.86
C GLN A 308 2.89 -2.41 -5.52
N ILE A 309 1.84 -2.32 -4.71
CA ILE A 309 0.45 -2.20 -5.18
C ILE A 309 0.25 -0.92 -5.98
N VAL A 310 0.77 0.21 -5.50
CA VAL A 310 0.69 1.51 -6.17
C VAL A 310 1.37 1.46 -7.55
N MET A 311 2.59 0.95 -7.62
CA MET A 311 3.31 0.84 -8.89
C MET A 311 2.59 -0.09 -9.88
N GLU A 312 2.19 -1.27 -9.44
CA GLU A 312 1.47 -2.24 -10.28
C GLU A 312 0.11 -1.68 -10.71
N GLY A 313 -0.64 -1.09 -9.78
CA GLY A 313 -1.96 -0.54 -10.03
C GLY A 313 -1.96 0.59 -11.06
N PHE A 314 -1.08 1.59 -10.91
CA PHE A 314 -1.01 2.73 -11.82
C PHE A 314 -0.33 2.44 -13.15
N LEU A 315 0.80 1.71 -13.11
CA LEU A 315 1.66 1.56 -14.30
C LEU A 315 1.40 0.26 -15.07
N ASN A 316 0.68 -0.69 -14.49
CA ASN A 316 0.58 -2.07 -14.97
C ASN A 316 1.97 -2.70 -15.20
N PHE A 317 2.89 -2.36 -14.31
CA PHE A 317 4.29 -2.72 -14.41
C PHE A 317 4.71 -3.52 -13.19
N ARG A 318 5.18 -4.74 -13.43
CA ARG A 318 5.58 -5.69 -12.39
C ARG A 318 7.10 -5.71 -12.27
N MET A 319 7.60 -5.12 -11.20
CA MET A 319 9.02 -5.19 -10.84
C MET A 319 9.24 -6.28 -9.80
N ARG A 320 10.42 -6.89 -9.79
CA ARG A 320 10.78 -7.82 -8.71
C ARG A 320 10.71 -7.09 -7.36
N PRO A 321 10.01 -7.64 -6.34
CA PRO A 321 9.80 -6.93 -5.06
C PRO A 321 11.09 -6.42 -4.42
N TRP A 322 12.17 -7.22 -4.46
CA TRP A 322 13.46 -6.82 -3.89
C TRP A 322 14.09 -5.61 -4.61
N LEU A 323 14.00 -5.56 -5.95
CA LEU A 323 14.57 -4.47 -6.72
C LEU A 323 13.81 -3.16 -6.45
N ARG A 324 12.48 -3.23 -6.42
CA ARG A 324 11.66 -2.07 -6.05
C ARG A 324 12.02 -1.58 -4.66
N ARG A 325 12.08 -2.50 -3.68
CA ARG A 325 12.45 -2.15 -2.30
C ARG A 325 13.84 -1.53 -2.22
N LEU A 326 14.81 -2.07 -2.93
CA LEU A 326 16.16 -1.51 -2.98
C LEU A 326 16.16 -0.07 -3.50
N VAL A 327 15.40 0.21 -4.57
CA VAL A 327 15.29 1.57 -5.15
C VAL A 327 14.65 2.54 -4.16
N THR A 328 13.48 2.20 -3.60
CA THR A 328 12.79 3.08 -2.64
C THR A 328 13.60 3.29 -1.37
N ARG A 329 14.24 2.23 -0.86
CA ARG A 329 15.11 2.33 0.32
C ARG A 329 16.33 3.20 0.07
N THR A 330 16.94 3.12 -1.11
CA THR A 330 18.06 3.99 -1.49
C THR A 330 17.62 5.46 -1.55
N ILE A 331 16.44 5.73 -2.12
CA ILE A 331 15.85 7.08 -2.17
C ILE A 331 15.60 7.63 -0.77
N ALA A 332 15.23 6.79 0.22
CA ALA A 332 15.04 7.20 1.60
C ALA A 332 16.36 7.33 2.38
N ILE A 333 17.30 6.41 2.19
CA ILE A 333 18.59 6.39 2.90
C ILE A 333 19.47 7.59 2.54
N ILE A 334 19.51 8.00 1.27
CA ILE A 334 20.38 9.12 0.84
C ILE A 334 20.01 10.43 1.57
N PRO A 335 18.75 10.91 1.55
CA PRO A 335 18.38 12.11 2.31
C PRO A 335 18.55 11.93 3.82
N ALA A 336 18.24 10.75 4.37
CA ALA A 336 18.45 10.45 5.79
C ALA A 336 19.91 10.58 6.19
N ALA A 337 20.81 9.91 5.48
CA ALA A 337 22.25 9.95 5.74
C ALA A 337 22.82 11.37 5.58
N PHE A 338 22.38 12.10 4.56
CA PHE A 338 22.80 13.48 4.32
C PHE A 338 22.36 14.41 5.45
N THR A 339 21.11 14.29 5.91
CA THR A 339 20.59 15.09 7.03
C THR A 339 21.32 14.75 8.34
N VAL A 340 21.52 13.46 8.64
CA VAL A 340 22.26 13.03 9.83
C VAL A 340 23.69 13.59 9.80
N TYR A 341 24.34 13.57 8.64
CA TYR A 341 25.71 14.08 8.46
C TYR A 341 25.80 15.59 8.67
N LEU A 342 24.86 16.38 8.11
CA LEU A 342 24.91 17.85 8.15
C LEU A 342 24.29 18.47 9.40
N ALA A 343 23.16 17.97 9.86
CA ALA A 343 22.32 18.59 10.88
C ALA A 343 22.16 17.74 12.16
N GLY A 344 22.74 16.54 12.20
CA GLY A 344 22.71 15.68 13.38
C GLY A 344 21.31 15.26 13.83
N GLU A 345 21.13 15.12 15.14
CA GLU A 345 19.89 14.61 15.75
C GLU A 345 18.72 15.56 15.56
N HIS A 346 18.94 16.86 15.68
CA HIS A 346 17.90 17.88 15.52
C HIS A 346 17.34 17.92 14.09
N GLY A 347 18.20 17.86 13.07
CA GLY A 347 17.78 17.77 11.68
C GLY A 347 17.00 16.49 11.38
N THR A 348 17.38 15.39 12.01
CA THR A 348 16.69 14.10 11.89
C THR A 348 15.25 14.19 12.37
N TYR A 349 15.03 14.83 13.51
CA TYR A 349 13.69 15.02 14.07
C TYR A 349 12.79 15.90 13.20
N GLN A 350 13.34 17.03 12.71
CA GLN A 350 12.62 17.89 11.78
C GLN A 350 12.25 17.16 10.48
N LEU A 351 13.13 16.30 9.99
CA LEU A 351 12.88 15.51 8.78
C LEU A 351 11.78 14.46 8.99
N LEU A 352 11.69 13.87 10.19
CA LEU A 352 10.58 12.99 10.56
C LEU A 352 9.23 13.70 10.48
N ILE A 353 9.12 14.90 11.04
CA ILE A 353 7.86 15.66 11.00
C ILE A 353 7.55 16.13 9.58
N LEU A 354 8.57 16.61 8.84
CA LEU A 354 8.40 17.02 7.45
C LEU A 354 7.88 15.88 6.58
N SER A 355 8.33 14.66 6.81
CA SER A 355 7.84 13.48 6.06
C SER A 355 6.34 13.30 6.22
N GLN A 356 5.78 13.53 7.41
CA GLN A 356 4.35 13.43 7.68
C GLN A 356 3.54 14.58 7.03
N VAL A 357 4.12 15.75 6.97
CA VAL A 357 3.53 16.89 6.23
C VAL A 357 3.46 16.60 4.73
N ILE A 358 4.51 16.00 4.15
CA ILE A 358 4.50 15.55 2.74
C ILE A 358 3.39 14.52 2.49
N LEU A 359 3.19 13.58 3.41
CA LEU A 359 2.10 12.61 3.34
C LEU A 359 0.73 13.30 3.31
N ASN A 360 0.53 14.31 4.16
CA ASN A 360 -0.73 15.06 4.18
C ASN A 360 -0.99 15.82 2.87
N LEU A 361 0.02 16.52 2.34
CA LEU A 361 -0.10 17.25 1.06
C LEU A 361 -0.48 16.37 -0.13
N GLN A 362 -0.16 15.07 -0.10
CA GLN A 362 -0.56 14.12 -1.14
C GLN A 362 -1.98 13.57 -0.91
N LEU A 363 -2.51 13.66 0.30
CA LEU A 363 -3.76 13.02 0.70
C LEU A 363 -4.98 13.42 -0.15
N PRO A 364 -5.20 14.69 -0.54
CA PRO A 364 -6.32 15.08 -1.43
C PRO A 364 -6.33 14.32 -2.75
N PHE A 365 -5.15 14.01 -3.31
CA PHE A 365 -4.98 13.30 -4.57
C PHE A 365 -5.33 11.81 -4.49
N ALA A 366 -5.43 11.24 -3.29
CA ALA A 366 -5.93 9.90 -3.06
C ALA A 366 -7.41 9.89 -2.62
N VAL A 367 -7.78 10.81 -1.73
CA VAL A 367 -9.11 10.86 -1.11
C VAL A 367 -10.20 11.29 -2.11
N ILE A 368 -9.94 12.30 -2.94
CA ILE A 368 -10.95 12.80 -3.88
C ILE A 368 -11.33 11.73 -4.92
N PRO A 369 -10.38 11.04 -5.60
CA PRO A 369 -10.71 9.90 -6.45
C PRO A 369 -11.50 8.81 -5.72
N LEU A 370 -11.08 8.45 -4.50
CA LEU A 370 -11.76 7.44 -3.70
C LEU A 370 -13.23 7.80 -3.45
N ILE A 371 -13.51 9.06 -3.06
CA ILE A 371 -14.86 9.55 -2.84
C ILE A 371 -15.67 9.51 -4.14
N GLN A 372 -15.11 9.95 -5.25
CA GLN A 372 -15.77 9.94 -6.55
C GLN A 372 -16.15 8.52 -6.99
N PHE A 373 -15.20 7.57 -6.88
CA PHE A 373 -15.46 6.18 -7.28
C PHE A 373 -16.50 5.53 -6.40
N THR A 374 -16.45 5.73 -5.08
CA THR A 374 -17.42 5.16 -4.15
C THR A 374 -18.79 5.85 -4.19
N ASN A 375 -18.89 7.06 -4.75
CA ASN A 375 -20.15 7.74 -5.01
C ASN A 375 -20.83 7.29 -6.32
N SER A 376 -20.07 6.71 -7.26
CA SER A 376 -20.59 6.32 -8.58
C SER A 376 -21.50 5.11 -8.47
N ARG A 377 -22.78 5.27 -8.83
CA ARG A 377 -23.73 4.16 -8.92
C ARG A 377 -23.39 3.19 -10.06
N GLU A 378 -22.78 3.67 -11.13
CA GLU A 378 -22.34 2.85 -12.26
C GLU A 378 -21.30 1.80 -11.82
N ARG A 379 -20.39 2.17 -10.91
CA ARG A 379 -19.33 1.29 -10.40
C ARG A 379 -19.75 0.47 -9.18
N MET A 380 -20.44 1.12 -8.25
CA MET A 380 -20.74 0.54 -6.94
C MET A 380 -22.13 -0.08 -6.85
N GLY A 381 -23.01 0.14 -7.82
CA GLY A 381 -24.39 -0.35 -7.79
C GLY A 381 -25.11 0.06 -6.51
N THR A 382 -25.64 -0.92 -5.79
CA THR A 382 -26.34 -0.76 -4.50
C THR A 382 -25.43 -0.34 -3.35
N PHE A 383 -24.10 -0.47 -3.51
CA PHE A 383 -23.07 -0.13 -2.52
C PHE A 383 -22.58 1.31 -2.62
N ALA A 384 -23.12 2.12 -3.53
CA ALA A 384 -22.77 3.54 -3.62
C ALA A 384 -23.02 4.27 -2.29
N ASN A 385 -22.23 5.31 -2.02
CA ASN A 385 -22.30 6.06 -0.78
C ASN A 385 -23.70 6.62 -0.54
N ARG A 386 -24.25 6.38 0.67
CA ARG A 386 -25.47 7.03 1.16
C ARG A 386 -25.21 8.53 1.34
N GLY A 387 -26.28 9.34 1.32
CA GLY A 387 -26.18 10.81 1.40
C GLY A 387 -25.30 11.30 2.55
N TRP A 388 -25.50 10.81 3.77
CA TRP A 388 -24.73 11.21 4.94
C TRP A 388 -23.24 10.79 4.86
N VAL A 389 -22.93 9.60 4.30
CA VAL A 389 -21.54 9.16 4.08
C VAL A 389 -20.85 10.06 3.07
N ARG A 390 -21.58 10.45 2.00
CA ARG A 390 -21.07 11.39 0.99
C ARG A 390 -20.72 12.74 1.62
N VAL A 391 -21.63 13.29 2.45
CA VAL A 391 -21.38 14.55 3.16
C VAL A 391 -20.14 14.44 4.04
N LEU A 392 -20.07 13.40 4.89
CA LEU A 392 -18.90 13.20 5.78
C LEU A 392 -17.59 13.05 5.01
N ALA A 393 -17.59 12.27 3.91
CA ALA A 393 -16.39 12.06 3.11
C ALA A 393 -15.91 13.35 2.43
N TRP A 394 -16.82 14.15 1.87
CA TRP A 394 -16.48 15.44 1.29
C TRP A 394 -16.11 16.48 2.36
N SER A 395 -16.70 16.43 3.56
CA SER A 395 -16.28 17.27 4.68
C SER A 395 -14.87 16.93 5.13
N ALA A 396 -14.52 15.64 5.21
CA ALA A 396 -13.14 15.21 5.49
C ALA A 396 -12.16 15.73 4.44
N ALA A 397 -12.48 15.56 3.15
CA ALA A 397 -11.64 16.09 2.06
C ALA A 397 -11.50 17.62 2.12
N ALA A 398 -12.57 18.33 2.45
CA ALA A 398 -12.54 19.78 2.59
C ALA A 398 -11.67 20.24 3.77
N VAL A 399 -11.74 19.56 4.92
CA VAL A 399 -10.88 19.86 6.08
C VAL A 399 -9.41 19.65 5.72
N ILE A 400 -9.05 18.51 5.12
CA ILE A 400 -7.68 18.20 4.69
C ILE A 400 -7.18 19.28 3.74
N LEU A 401 -7.91 19.55 2.68
CA LEU A 401 -7.52 20.55 1.66
C LEU A 401 -7.39 21.97 2.24
N SER A 402 -8.27 22.35 3.17
CA SER A 402 -8.21 23.67 3.80
C SER A 402 -6.97 23.84 4.67
N LEU A 403 -6.60 22.79 5.41
CA LEU A 403 -5.38 22.78 6.23
C LEU A 403 -4.13 22.82 5.35
N ASP A 404 -4.11 22.07 4.25
CA ASP A 404 -3.01 22.07 3.28
C ASP A 404 -2.81 23.45 2.63
N ILE A 405 -3.90 24.07 2.17
CA ILE A 405 -3.84 25.43 1.58
C ILE A 405 -3.33 26.43 2.61
N TRP A 406 -3.79 26.33 3.86
CA TRP A 406 -3.33 27.22 4.92
C TRP A 406 -1.83 27.05 5.19
N LEU A 407 -1.35 25.79 5.32
CA LEU A 407 0.06 25.51 5.52
C LEU A 407 0.93 26.02 4.37
N VAL A 408 0.56 25.67 3.12
CA VAL A 408 1.29 26.10 1.92
C VAL A 408 1.39 27.62 1.86
N ARG A 409 0.29 28.34 2.15
CA ARG A 409 0.27 29.79 2.18
C ARG A 409 1.22 30.36 3.24
N LEU A 410 1.24 29.81 4.45
CA LEU A 410 2.13 30.27 5.52
C LEU A 410 3.59 30.00 5.16
N THR A 411 3.91 28.77 4.75
CA THR A 411 5.27 28.35 4.42
C THR A 411 5.86 29.15 3.26
N ILE A 412 5.08 29.36 2.19
CA ILE A 412 5.51 30.20 1.07
C ILE A 412 5.68 31.66 1.51
N GLY A 413 4.75 32.18 2.33
CA GLY A 413 4.85 33.50 2.87
C GLY A 413 6.14 33.73 3.65
N ASP A 414 6.55 32.77 4.47
CA ASP A 414 7.78 32.86 5.26
C ASP A 414 9.04 32.69 4.37
N TRP A 415 9.02 31.81 3.39
CA TRP A 415 10.11 31.67 2.43
C TRP A 415 10.31 32.94 1.59
N LEU A 416 9.23 33.56 1.11
CA LEU A 416 9.30 34.82 0.37
C LEU A 416 9.84 35.98 1.21
N LYS A 417 9.51 36.02 2.51
CA LYS A 417 10.08 37.01 3.44
C LYS A 417 11.57 36.79 3.70
N ALA A 418 11.99 35.52 3.80
CA ALA A 418 13.36 35.15 4.10
C ALA A 418 14.30 35.23 2.86
N SER A 419 13.77 35.18 1.65
CA SER A 419 14.56 35.01 0.42
C SER A 419 15.27 36.30 -0.08
N GLY A 420 14.92 37.47 0.43
CA GLY A 420 15.59 38.72 0.05
C GLY A 420 15.75 38.92 -1.46
N SER A 421 17.00 39.01 -1.95
CA SER A 421 17.33 39.14 -3.39
C SER A 421 17.00 37.93 -4.25
N SER A 422 16.85 36.74 -3.64
CA SER A 422 16.53 35.50 -4.36
C SER A 422 15.03 35.25 -4.54
N ARG A 423 14.19 36.19 -4.13
CA ARG A 423 12.71 36.08 -4.16
C ARG A 423 12.18 35.76 -5.55
N LEU A 424 12.69 36.42 -6.59
CA LEU A 424 12.24 36.20 -7.97
C LEU A 424 12.51 34.76 -8.43
N TRP A 425 13.67 34.21 -8.10
CA TRP A 425 14.02 32.82 -8.44
C TRP A 425 13.14 31.82 -7.71
N LEU A 426 12.81 32.11 -6.46
CA LEU A 426 11.90 31.29 -5.66
C LEU A 426 10.48 31.30 -6.25
N GLU A 427 9.97 32.49 -6.61
CA GLU A 427 8.64 32.65 -7.24
C GLU A 427 8.59 31.93 -8.59
N LEU A 428 9.62 32.09 -9.46
CA LEU A 428 9.70 31.43 -10.74
C LEU A 428 9.80 29.89 -10.63
N GLY A 429 10.40 29.38 -9.57
CA GLY A 429 10.48 27.92 -9.32
C GLY A 429 9.20 27.34 -8.74
N LEU A 430 8.61 28.02 -7.74
CA LEU A 430 7.44 27.50 -7.00
C LEU A 430 6.12 27.68 -7.77
N ALA A 431 5.94 28.81 -8.45
CA ALA A 431 4.68 29.13 -9.11
C ALA A 431 4.24 28.07 -10.15
N PRO A 432 5.12 27.57 -11.06
CA PRO A 432 4.72 26.55 -12.01
C PRO A 432 4.37 25.22 -11.32
N ILE A 433 5.07 24.84 -10.25
CA ILE A 433 4.78 23.61 -9.49
C ILE A 433 3.40 23.71 -8.84
N LEU A 434 3.12 24.81 -8.15
CA LEU A 434 1.82 25.04 -7.51
C LEU A 434 0.69 25.13 -8.54
N MET A 435 0.95 25.78 -9.68
CA MET A 435 -0.01 25.82 -10.78
C MET A 435 -0.30 24.43 -11.32
N LEU A 436 0.73 23.60 -11.56
CA LEU A 436 0.56 22.25 -12.07
C LEU A 436 -0.23 21.37 -11.08
N LEU A 437 0.09 21.43 -9.79
CA LEU A 437 -0.63 20.71 -8.73
C LEU A 437 -2.08 21.17 -8.62
N SER A 438 -2.32 22.49 -8.70
CA SER A 438 -3.67 23.05 -8.67
C SER A 438 -4.49 22.64 -9.89
N LEU A 439 -3.88 22.64 -11.08
CA LEU A 439 -4.51 22.15 -12.31
C LEU A 439 -4.84 20.66 -12.25
N LEU A 440 -3.89 19.86 -11.72
CA LEU A 440 -4.11 18.43 -11.52
C LEU A 440 -5.27 18.18 -10.54
N LEU A 441 -5.30 18.90 -9.42
CA LEU A 441 -6.37 18.79 -8.43
C LEU A 441 -7.73 19.23 -9.03
N ALA A 442 -7.76 20.35 -9.74
CA ALA A 442 -8.95 20.83 -10.43
C ALA A 442 -9.44 19.79 -11.45
N TRP A 443 -8.54 19.21 -12.25
CA TRP A 443 -8.89 18.14 -13.18
C TRP A 443 -9.57 16.96 -12.46
N ILE A 444 -8.98 16.49 -11.36
CA ILE A 444 -9.52 15.37 -10.59
C ILE A 444 -10.90 15.71 -10.03
N VAL A 445 -11.06 16.90 -9.44
CA VAL A 445 -12.34 17.34 -8.84
C VAL A 445 -13.44 17.43 -9.89
N PHE A 446 -13.16 18.05 -11.04
CA PHE A 446 -14.15 18.29 -12.08
C PHE A 446 -14.31 17.15 -13.09
N GLN A 447 -13.44 16.12 -13.04
CA GLN A 447 -13.49 15.00 -13.96
C GLN A 447 -14.88 14.37 -14.13
N PRO A 448 -15.72 14.17 -13.07
CA PRO A 448 -17.04 13.59 -13.24
C PRO A 448 -18.01 14.44 -14.07
N VAL A 449 -17.77 15.75 -14.17
CA VAL A 449 -18.62 16.72 -14.88
C VAL A 449 -18.14 16.95 -16.31
N LEU A 450 -16.91 16.59 -16.62
CA LEU A 450 -16.33 16.78 -17.96
C LEU A 450 -17.05 15.94 -19.03
N PRO A 451 -17.15 16.43 -20.28
CA PRO A 451 -17.70 15.67 -21.41
C PRO A 451 -16.96 14.34 -21.62
N GLN A 452 -17.66 13.32 -22.10
CA GLN A 452 -17.10 11.96 -22.26
C GLN A 452 -15.87 11.90 -23.17
N TRP A 453 -15.79 12.73 -24.20
CA TRP A 453 -14.64 12.77 -25.11
C TRP A 453 -13.37 13.29 -24.43
N ILE A 454 -13.49 14.22 -23.47
CA ILE A 454 -12.36 14.69 -22.66
C ILE A 454 -11.96 13.60 -21.63
N ARG A 455 -12.95 12.94 -21.01
CA ARG A 455 -12.69 11.88 -20.00
C ARG A 455 -11.93 10.69 -20.57
N ARG A 456 -12.22 10.33 -21.84
CA ARG A 456 -11.64 9.16 -22.51
C ARG A 456 -10.34 9.46 -23.24
N PHE A 457 -9.91 10.71 -23.31
CA PHE A 457 -8.69 11.08 -24.01
C PHE A 457 -7.47 10.46 -23.30
N GLY A 458 -6.91 9.38 -23.89
CA GLY A 458 -5.74 8.68 -23.36
C GLY A 458 -6.00 7.68 -22.21
N SER A 459 -7.26 7.40 -21.84
CA SER A 459 -7.56 6.27 -20.96
C SER A 459 -7.23 4.96 -21.68
N SER A 460 -6.53 4.05 -20.98
CA SER A 460 -6.27 2.70 -21.48
C SER A 460 -7.27 1.76 -20.81
N PRO A 461 -8.39 1.38 -21.47
CA PRO A 461 -9.15 0.25 -21.00
C PRO A 461 -8.23 -0.98 -20.98
N ILE A 462 -8.41 -1.86 -20.01
CA ILE A 462 -7.80 -3.20 -20.10
C ILE A 462 -8.48 -3.86 -21.28
N GLU A 463 -7.82 -3.90 -22.42
CA GLU A 463 -8.25 -4.73 -23.54
C GLU A 463 -8.08 -6.18 -23.09
N LEU A 464 -9.18 -6.79 -22.71
CA LEU A 464 -9.22 -8.25 -22.60
C LEU A 464 -9.04 -8.80 -24.01
N PRO A 465 -8.10 -9.73 -24.23
CA PRO A 465 -7.90 -10.32 -25.55
C PRO A 465 -9.22 -10.91 -26.06
N GLN A 466 -9.60 -10.56 -27.27
CA GLN A 466 -10.75 -11.18 -27.93
C GLN A 466 -10.44 -12.63 -28.27
N SER A 467 -11.42 -13.50 -28.10
CA SER A 467 -11.34 -14.92 -28.43
C SER A 467 -10.98 -15.19 -29.89
N VAL A 468 -10.15 -16.18 -30.13
CA VAL A 468 -9.64 -16.53 -31.46
C VAL A 468 -10.06 -17.93 -31.87
N ALA A 469 -10.62 -18.07 -33.07
CA ALA A 469 -10.89 -19.36 -33.68
C ALA A 469 -9.64 -19.91 -34.41
N ILE A 470 -9.40 -21.20 -34.33
CA ILE A 470 -8.16 -21.84 -34.80
C ILE A 470 -8.45 -23.12 -35.62
N ASP A 471 -7.77 -23.27 -36.73
CA ASP A 471 -7.85 -24.46 -37.61
C ASP A 471 -6.44 -24.85 -38.16
N LEU A 472 -5.88 -26.04 -37.81
CA LEU A 472 -4.56 -26.52 -38.26
C LEU A 472 -4.33 -28.06 -38.11
N PRO A 473 -3.47 -28.74 -38.90
CA PRO A 473 -3.19 -30.19 -38.93
C PRO A 473 -1.92 -30.69 -38.17
N SER A 474 -1.82 -31.88 -37.83
CA SER A 474 -1.29 -32.61 -36.66
C SER A 474 -0.02 -33.50 -36.68
N PRO A 475 0.67 -33.79 -35.58
CA PRO A 475 1.47 -34.98 -35.13
C PRO A 475 1.25 -35.49 -33.65
N ILE A 476 1.70 -36.73 -33.14
CA ILE A 476 1.17 -37.52 -31.98
C ILE A 476 1.68 -37.18 -30.54
N TYR A 477 0.81 -36.75 -29.62
CA TYR A 477 1.07 -36.53 -28.18
C TYR A 477 -0.23 -36.85 -27.40
N GLU A 478 -0.14 -37.33 -26.15
CA GLU A 478 -1.32 -37.58 -25.30
C GLU A 478 -1.66 -36.41 -24.38
N LYS A 479 -0.64 -35.69 -23.87
CA LYS A 479 -0.78 -34.54 -22.96
C LYS A 479 0.04 -33.39 -23.44
N ILE A 480 -0.60 -32.25 -23.72
CA ILE A 480 0.07 -31.04 -24.17
C ILE A 480 -0.18 -29.93 -23.15
N LEU A 481 0.88 -29.36 -22.58
CA LEU A 481 0.82 -28.24 -21.65
C LEU A 481 1.03 -26.92 -22.38
N VAL A 482 0.13 -25.94 -22.16
CA VAL A 482 0.18 -24.62 -22.79
C VAL A 482 0.16 -23.54 -21.70
N PRO A 483 1.30 -23.03 -21.26
CA PRO A 483 1.36 -21.85 -20.40
C PRO A 483 0.94 -20.60 -21.17
N LEU A 484 -0.01 -19.83 -20.61
CA LEU A 484 -0.62 -18.63 -21.19
C LEU A 484 -0.39 -17.43 -20.28
N ASP A 485 -0.12 -16.27 -20.87
CA ASP A 485 0.17 -15.02 -20.16
C ASP A 485 -0.78 -13.87 -20.52
N HIS A 486 -1.88 -14.16 -21.21
CA HIS A 486 -2.90 -13.21 -21.67
C HIS A 486 -2.37 -12.13 -22.63
N THR A 487 -1.35 -12.47 -23.41
CA THR A 487 -0.85 -11.59 -24.47
C THR A 487 -1.38 -12.01 -25.85
N SER A 488 -1.21 -11.14 -26.82
CA SER A 488 -1.54 -11.45 -28.22
C SER A 488 -0.75 -12.67 -28.76
N LYS A 489 0.34 -13.06 -28.07
CA LYS A 489 1.19 -14.19 -28.44
C LYS A 489 0.63 -15.54 -27.99
N ASP A 490 -0.31 -15.56 -27.06
CA ASP A 490 -1.06 -16.75 -26.67
C ASP A 490 -1.79 -17.36 -27.86
N ARG A 491 -2.25 -16.51 -28.80
CA ARG A 491 -2.99 -16.93 -30.00
C ARG A 491 -2.24 -17.98 -30.80
N GLU A 492 -0.98 -17.70 -31.09
CA GLU A 492 -0.14 -18.60 -31.88
C GLU A 492 0.22 -19.86 -31.09
N ALA A 493 0.48 -19.74 -29.79
CA ALA A 493 0.78 -20.89 -28.95
C ALA A 493 -0.43 -21.82 -28.83
N ILE A 494 -1.63 -21.27 -28.61
CA ILE A 494 -2.89 -22.01 -28.55
C ILE A 494 -3.15 -22.64 -29.92
N ALA A 495 -2.93 -21.90 -31.03
CA ALA A 495 -3.11 -22.41 -32.38
C ALA A 495 -2.31 -23.68 -32.62
N HIS A 496 -1.01 -23.63 -32.35
CA HIS A 496 -0.11 -24.79 -32.53
C HIS A 496 -0.47 -25.94 -31.60
N ALA A 497 -0.77 -25.66 -30.33
CA ALA A 497 -1.14 -26.69 -29.35
C ALA A 497 -2.46 -27.36 -29.69
N THR A 498 -3.48 -26.61 -30.09
CA THR A 498 -4.80 -27.14 -30.49
C THR A 498 -4.66 -28.02 -31.72
N ALA A 499 -3.86 -27.59 -32.67
CA ALA A 499 -3.56 -28.37 -33.86
C ALA A 499 -2.99 -29.72 -33.49
N MET A 500 -1.93 -29.74 -32.72
CA MET A 500 -1.29 -30.96 -32.28
C MET A 500 -2.24 -31.85 -31.49
N ALA A 501 -3.05 -31.29 -30.61
CA ALA A 501 -4.02 -32.04 -29.82
C ALA A 501 -5.07 -32.74 -30.71
N LYS A 502 -5.60 -32.01 -31.71
CA LYS A 502 -6.60 -32.56 -32.63
C LYS A 502 -6.08 -33.77 -33.43
N GLN A 503 -4.83 -33.71 -33.89
CA GLN A 503 -4.23 -34.76 -34.68
C GLN A 503 -3.88 -35.99 -33.84
N HIS A 504 -3.55 -35.79 -32.59
CA HIS A 504 -3.08 -36.88 -31.74
C HIS A 504 -4.14 -37.37 -30.77
N HIS A 505 -5.34 -36.76 -30.79
CA HIS A 505 -6.35 -36.97 -29.76
C HIS A 505 -5.80 -36.69 -28.35
N ALA A 506 -4.89 -35.70 -28.25
CA ALA A 506 -4.23 -35.35 -27.01
C ALA A 506 -5.12 -34.44 -26.15
N LYS A 507 -5.00 -34.56 -24.83
CA LYS A 507 -5.59 -33.64 -23.86
C LYS A 507 -4.74 -32.39 -23.72
N LEU A 508 -5.38 -31.21 -23.77
CA LEU A 508 -4.73 -29.91 -23.56
C LEU A 508 -4.84 -29.46 -22.11
N TYR A 509 -3.75 -28.98 -21.55
CA TYR A 509 -3.68 -28.37 -20.23
C TYR A 509 -3.32 -26.91 -20.40
N LEU A 510 -4.30 -26.02 -20.24
CA LEU A 510 -4.11 -24.57 -20.30
C LEU A 510 -3.69 -24.08 -18.92
N LEU A 511 -2.44 -23.67 -18.78
CA LEU A 511 -1.87 -23.19 -17.52
C LEU A 511 -1.75 -21.67 -17.54
N HIS A 512 -2.40 -21.00 -16.60
CA HIS A 512 -2.13 -19.61 -16.30
C HIS A 512 -1.47 -19.47 -14.94
N VAL A 513 -0.43 -18.62 -14.87
CA VAL A 513 0.28 -18.34 -13.62
C VAL A 513 0.04 -16.89 -13.22
N GLU A 514 -0.67 -16.72 -12.15
CA GLU A 514 -0.95 -15.41 -11.56
C GLU A 514 0.27 -14.87 -10.83
N GLU A 515 0.74 -13.70 -11.28
CA GLU A 515 1.94 -13.04 -10.77
C GLU A 515 1.67 -11.80 -9.93
N GLY A 516 0.43 -11.31 -9.88
CA GLY A 516 0.06 -10.09 -9.18
C GLY A 516 0.58 -10.05 -7.74
N VAL A 517 0.86 -8.88 -7.21
CA VAL A 517 1.36 -8.72 -5.82
C VAL A 517 0.45 -9.46 -4.84
N THR A 518 -0.86 -9.36 -5.05
CA THR A 518 -1.87 -10.06 -4.26
C THR A 518 -1.71 -11.57 -4.39
N SER A 519 -1.50 -12.09 -5.59
CA SER A 519 -1.29 -13.52 -5.84
C SER A 519 0.05 -14.01 -5.29
N GLN A 520 1.11 -13.22 -5.37
CA GLN A 520 2.41 -13.55 -4.80
C GLN A 520 2.38 -13.64 -3.27
N MET A 521 1.57 -12.80 -2.62
CA MET A 521 1.47 -12.73 -1.15
C MET A 521 0.45 -13.72 -0.58
N TYR A 522 -0.60 -14.01 -1.30
CA TYR A 522 -1.77 -14.72 -0.80
C TYR A 522 -2.05 -16.05 -1.53
N GLY A 523 -1.34 -16.34 -2.60
CA GLY A 523 -1.46 -17.59 -3.36
C GLY A 523 -2.90 -17.86 -3.79
N SER A 524 -3.37 -19.08 -3.55
CA SER A 524 -4.74 -19.52 -3.90
C SER A 524 -5.87 -18.79 -3.17
N LEU A 525 -5.55 -17.93 -2.19
CA LEU A 525 -6.53 -17.10 -1.49
C LEU A 525 -6.81 -15.78 -2.21
N ALA A 526 -6.01 -15.41 -3.21
CA ALA A 526 -6.23 -14.19 -3.98
C ALA A 526 -7.52 -14.29 -4.81
N SER A 527 -8.37 -13.28 -4.70
CA SER A 527 -9.59 -13.12 -5.50
C SER A 527 -9.62 -11.70 -6.03
N THR A 528 -8.76 -11.43 -7.03
CA THR A 528 -8.69 -10.13 -7.69
C THR A 528 -9.47 -10.18 -9.00
N ALA A 529 -9.81 -9.00 -9.53
CA ALA A 529 -10.41 -8.91 -10.86
C ALA A 529 -9.50 -9.47 -11.96
N GLU A 530 -8.18 -9.46 -11.77
CA GLU A 530 -7.22 -10.08 -12.70
C GLU A 530 -7.34 -11.60 -12.68
N VAL A 531 -7.38 -12.22 -11.49
CA VAL A 531 -7.62 -13.66 -11.33
C VAL A 531 -8.95 -14.08 -11.95
N GLU A 532 -10.01 -13.28 -11.77
CA GLU A 532 -11.29 -13.56 -12.41
C GLU A 532 -11.26 -13.35 -13.93
N ALA A 533 -10.57 -12.33 -14.41
CA ALA A 533 -10.38 -12.08 -15.85
C ALA A 533 -9.55 -13.21 -16.48
N GLY A 534 -8.47 -13.63 -15.83
CA GLY A 534 -7.65 -14.78 -16.24
C GLY A 534 -8.44 -16.07 -16.33
N SER A 535 -9.23 -16.37 -15.30
CA SER A 535 -10.10 -17.54 -15.26
C SER A 535 -11.22 -17.49 -16.31
N ARG A 536 -11.69 -16.29 -16.66
CA ARG A 536 -12.68 -16.09 -17.73
C ARG A 536 -12.05 -16.32 -19.09
N TYR A 537 -10.90 -15.73 -19.34
CA TYR A 537 -10.12 -15.89 -20.56
C TYR A 537 -9.82 -17.38 -20.83
N LEU A 538 -9.35 -18.12 -19.82
CA LEU A 538 -9.13 -19.56 -19.97
C LEU A 538 -10.40 -20.31 -20.31
N ARG A 539 -11.53 -19.98 -19.65
CA ARG A 539 -12.84 -20.63 -19.94
C ARG A 539 -13.33 -20.34 -21.35
N GLU A 540 -13.16 -19.11 -21.85
CA GLU A 540 -13.55 -18.75 -23.20
C GLU A 540 -12.71 -19.50 -24.25
N ILE A 541 -11.41 -19.63 -24.02
CA ILE A 541 -10.52 -20.43 -24.88
C ILE A 541 -10.86 -21.91 -24.79
N ALA A 542 -11.00 -22.46 -23.58
CA ALA A 542 -11.36 -23.86 -23.39
C ALA A 542 -12.68 -24.21 -24.10
N ALA A 543 -13.72 -23.39 -23.92
CA ALA A 543 -15.01 -23.59 -24.58
C ALA A 543 -14.93 -23.57 -26.13
N GLN A 544 -13.98 -22.82 -26.71
CA GLN A 544 -13.76 -22.82 -28.14
C GLN A 544 -13.00 -24.06 -28.62
N ILE A 545 -12.04 -24.53 -27.83
CA ILE A 545 -11.26 -25.74 -28.11
C ILE A 545 -12.14 -27.00 -27.94
N GLU A 546 -12.98 -27.02 -26.89
CA GLU A 546 -13.96 -28.12 -26.66
C GLU A 546 -14.98 -28.27 -27.80
N LYS A 547 -15.40 -27.17 -28.44
CA LYS A 547 -16.23 -27.22 -29.66
C LYS A 547 -15.56 -27.99 -30.80
N GLN A 548 -14.25 -28.14 -30.76
CA GLN A 548 -13.48 -28.93 -31.72
C GLN A 548 -13.26 -30.40 -31.27
N GLN A 549 -13.99 -30.86 -30.23
CA GLN A 549 -13.92 -32.20 -29.67
C GLN A 549 -12.54 -32.53 -29.07
N ILE A 550 -11.86 -31.56 -28.50
CA ILE A 550 -10.57 -31.74 -27.80
C ILE A 550 -10.83 -31.62 -26.31
N ASP A 551 -10.32 -32.58 -25.54
CA ASP A 551 -10.38 -32.53 -24.08
C ASP A 551 -9.43 -31.46 -23.54
N VAL A 552 -9.97 -30.51 -22.75
CA VAL A 552 -9.24 -29.36 -22.22
C VAL A 552 -9.38 -29.29 -20.72
N GLU A 553 -8.26 -29.15 -20.05
CA GLU A 553 -8.22 -28.87 -18.61
C GLU A 553 -7.59 -27.52 -18.33
N MET A 554 -8.28 -26.71 -17.53
CA MET A 554 -7.81 -25.38 -17.16
C MET A 554 -7.16 -25.41 -15.79
N VAL A 555 -5.95 -24.86 -15.70
CA VAL A 555 -5.17 -24.83 -14.47
C VAL A 555 -4.71 -23.40 -14.20
N VAL A 556 -5.04 -22.89 -13.02
CA VAL A 556 -4.52 -21.62 -12.53
C VAL A 556 -3.60 -21.90 -11.35
N ARG A 557 -2.38 -21.42 -11.43
CA ARG A 557 -1.38 -21.50 -10.35
C ARG A 557 -1.02 -20.09 -9.90
N HIS A 558 -0.77 -19.94 -8.64
CA HIS A 558 -0.34 -18.69 -8.03
C HIS A 558 1.12 -18.82 -7.64
N ALA A 559 1.99 -18.00 -8.23
CA ALA A 559 3.42 -18.11 -7.96
C ALA A 559 4.16 -16.80 -8.12
N ARG A 560 5.21 -16.66 -7.35
CA ARG A 560 6.11 -15.50 -7.40
C ARG A 560 6.91 -15.42 -8.71
N ARG A 561 7.14 -16.57 -9.34
CA ARG A 561 7.93 -16.68 -10.57
C ARG A 561 7.23 -17.67 -11.51
N PRO A 562 6.63 -17.23 -12.60
CA PRO A 562 5.93 -18.09 -13.55
C PRO A 562 6.79 -19.25 -14.04
N LYS A 563 8.05 -18.99 -14.30
CA LYS A 563 9.01 -20.01 -14.74
C LYS A 563 9.13 -21.21 -13.79
N ASP A 564 9.11 -20.94 -12.48
CA ASP A 564 9.24 -22.01 -11.48
C ASP A 564 7.91 -22.77 -11.33
N ALA A 565 6.77 -22.07 -11.44
CA ALA A 565 5.44 -22.69 -11.44
C ALA A 565 5.19 -23.53 -12.70
N ILE A 566 5.59 -23.07 -13.86
CA ILE A 566 5.47 -23.82 -15.13
C ILE A 566 6.30 -25.10 -15.05
N VAL A 567 7.54 -25.01 -14.57
CA VAL A 567 8.41 -26.19 -14.44
C VAL A 567 7.84 -27.17 -13.41
N ALA A 568 7.44 -26.68 -12.24
CA ALA A 568 6.87 -27.54 -11.19
C ALA A 568 5.60 -28.25 -11.67
N TYR A 569 4.72 -27.53 -12.37
CA TYR A 569 3.50 -28.16 -12.90
C TYR A 569 3.80 -29.12 -14.07
N ALA A 570 4.77 -28.82 -14.91
CA ALA A 570 5.20 -29.75 -15.96
C ALA A 570 5.83 -31.02 -15.37
N GLU A 571 6.56 -30.95 -14.26
CA GLU A 571 7.09 -32.12 -13.54
C GLU A 571 5.98 -32.97 -12.88
N GLU A 572 4.91 -32.31 -12.39
CA GLU A 572 3.72 -32.92 -11.80
C GLU A 572 2.88 -33.63 -12.87
N LEU A 573 2.56 -32.93 -13.96
CA LEU A 573 1.69 -33.40 -15.04
C LEU A 573 2.38 -34.40 -15.96
N LYS A 574 3.70 -34.25 -16.16
CA LYS A 574 4.52 -34.98 -17.14
C LYS A 574 3.91 -34.92 -18.54
N PRO A 575 3.76 -33.76 -19.15
CA PRO A 575 3.23 -33.63 -20.49
C PRO A 575 4.24 -34.12 -21.51
N ASP A 576 3.73 -34.60 -22.67
CA ASP A 576 4.57 -35.05 -23.79
C ASP A 576 5.14 -33.86 -24.57
N LEU A 577 4.46 -32.71 -24.50
CA LEU A 577 4.86 -31.49 -25.16
C LEU A 577 4.45 -30.26 -24.33
N VAL A 578 5.34 -29.30 -24.25
CA VAL A 578 5.03 -27.94 -23.74
C VAL A 578 5.06 -26.96 -24.91
N VAL A 579 4.03 -26.15 -25.08
CA VAL A 579 3.93 -25.15 -26.15
C VAL A 579 3.88 -23.76 -25.53
N MET A 580 4.83 -22.88 -25.84
CA MET A 580 4.92 -21.54 -25.27
C MET A 580 5.05 -20.46 -26.35
N GLY A 581 4.37 -19.33 -26.18
CA GLY A 581 4.57 -18.13 -26.99
C GLY A 581 5.89 -17.43 -26.67
N ALA A 582 6.63 -17.01 -27.71
CA ALA A 582 7.88 -16.27 -27.54
C ALA A 582 7.64 -14.77 -27.36
N HIS A 583 8.07 -14.19 -26.22
CA HIS A 583 8.17 -12.76 -26.03
C HIS A 583 9.54 -12.27 -26.47
N GLY A 584 9.55 -11.31 -27.37
CA GLY A 584 10.78 -10.60 -27.78
C GLY A 584 10.96 -9.32 -26.98
N HIS A 585 11.54 -9.39 -25.79
CA HIS A 585 12.09 -8.19 -25.14
C HIS A 585 13.55 -8.04 -25.55
N LYS A 586 13.97 -6.82 -25.94
CA LYS A 586 15.37 -6.52 -26.29
C LYS A 586 15.96 -5.58 -25.22
N GLY A 587 17.13 -5.92 -24.68
CA GLY A 587 17.94 -5.03 -23.86
C GLY A 587 17.75 -5.11 -22.35
N LEU A 588 17.85 -3.97 -21.65
CA LEU A 588 17.81 -3.84 -20.19
C LEU A 588 16.58 -4.51 -19.51
N LYS A 589 15.44 -4.63 -20.21
CA LYS A 589 14.25 -5.32 -19.71
C LYS A 589 14.49 -6.80 -19.45
N ASP A 590 15.23 -7.50 -20.31
CA ASP A 590 15.56 -8.92 -20.11
C ASP A 590 16.47 -9.15 -18.90
N MET A 591 17.35 -8.18 -18.63
CA MET A 591 18.24 -8.23 -17.46
C MET A 591 17.49 -8.02 -16.14
N VAL A 592 16.46 -7.17 -16.13
CA VAL A 592 15.67 -6.85 -14.94
C VAL A 592 14.57 -7.88 -14.68
N PHE A 593 13.87 -8.36 -15.73
CA PHE A 593 12.68 -9.22 -15.57
C PHE A 593 12.98 -10.70 -15.81
N GLY A 594 14.09 -11.03 -16.50
CA GLY A 594 14.47 -12.40 -16.88
C GLY A 594 13.53 -12.99 -17.95
N THR A 595 14.03 -13.84 -18.82
CA THR A 595 13.22 -14.54 -19.83
C THR A 595 12.65 -15.81 -19.22
N THR A 596 11.33 -15.92 -19.12
CA THR A 596 10.66 -17.14 -18.66
C THR A 596 11.01 -18.35 -19.54
N ILE A 597 11.05 -18.14 -20.86
CA ILE A 597 11.37 -19.18 -21.85
C ILE A 597 12.76 -19.76 -21.64
N ASN A 598 13.80 -18.94 -21.47
CA ASN A 598 15.16 -19.45 -21.27
C ASN A 598 15.26 -20.29 -19.98
N ALA A 599 14.63 -19.83 -18.91
CA ALA A 599 14.65 -20.56 -17.65
C ALA A 599 13.86 -21.87 -17.73
N VAL A 600 12.70 -21.88 -18.40
CA VAL A 600 11.85 -23.07 -18.61
C VAL A 600 12.59 -24.06 -19.52
N ARG A 601 13.13 -23.61 -20.65
CA ARG A 601 13.90 -24.43 -21.60
C ARG A 601 15.04 -25.20 -20.94
N HIS A 602 15.74 -24.58 -19.98
CA HIS A 602 16.87 -25.24 -19.31
C HIS A 602 16.46 -26.21 -18.20
N LYS A 603 15.24 -26.09 -17.69
CA LYS A 603 14.75 -26.92 -16.58
C LYS A 603 13.84 -28.06 -17.04
N LEU A 604 13.12 -27.90 -18.16
CA LEU A 604 12.23 -28.94 -18.67
C LEU A 604 13.00 -30.11 -19.28
N LYS A 605 12.54 -31.31 -18.99
CA LYS A 605 13.05 -32.59 -19.57
C LYS A 605 12.21 -33.09 -20.75
N MET A 606 11.07 -32.43 -21.04
CA MET A 606 10.18 -32.77 -22.14
C MET A 606 10.30 -31.80 -23.31
N PRO A 607 9.83 -32.15 -24.51
CA PRO A 607 9.83 -31.29 -25.69
C PRO A 607 9.15 -29.95 -25.42
N LEU A 608 9.79 -28.87 -25.85
CA LEU A 608 9.28 -27.51 -25.76
C LEU A 608 9.21 -26.90 -27.17
N LEU A 609 8.01 -26.59 -27.61
CA LEU A 609 7.76 -25.80 -28.80
C LEU A 609 7.64 -24.33 -28.41
N VAL A 610 8.56 -23.50 -28.91
CA VAL A 610 8.51 -22.06 -28.74
C VAL A 610 7.99 -21.43 -30.04
N VAL A 611 6.80 -20.85 -29.95
CA VAL A 611 6.14 -20.25 -31.11
C VAL A 611 6.44 -18.75 -31.15
N ARG A 612 7.01 -18.26 -32.24
CA ARG A 612 7.17 -16.82 -32.52
C ARG A 612 5.98 -16.34 -33.34
N GLY A 613 5.22 -15.38 -32.82
CA GLY A 613 4.28 -14.61 -33.64
C GLY A 613 5.01 -13.52 -34.43
N ASN A 614 4.48 -13.19 -35.59
CA ASN A 614 4.95 -12.08 -36.42
C ASN A 614 4.71 -10.70 -35.77
#